data_e7573af1023469d56e14867124d1afa7
#
_entry.id   e7573af1023469d56e14867124d1afa7
#
_cell.length_a   1.000
_cell.length_b   1.000
_cell.length_c   1.000
_cell.angle_alpha   90.00
_cell.angle_beta   90.00
_cell.angle_gamma   90.00
#
_symmetry.space_group_name_H-M   'P 1'
#
loop_
_entity.id
_entity.type
_entity.pdbx_description
1 polymer ?
#
loop_
_entity_poly.entity_id
_entity_poly.type
_entity_poly.pdbx_seq_one_letter_code
_entity_poly.pdbx_strand_id
1 'polypeptide(L)'
;GDTELDVDAYPQLKANLESVKTKIEDLFKKMGSQETIKNNLRASMRKRNELLACEFSAYESEVKAINESQPELSVELTFKGDKDAFRELLKNAFRGSNLKDAKRQMLSENFTDFLALVDDIILDDGKKCKAILSENEFGKVKEKILSQYGELIRKLTPNKVEIKYHGKLLKQHSLGQRASALVLFILTKSENDVIIIDQPEDDLDNKVIYDEVIKAIRDKKTDIQFIFATHNANIPVLGDAEKIVAAEYSEG
;
A
#
# COMPACT_ATOMS: atom_id res chain seq x y z
N GLY A 1 -11.75 14.49 -75.69
CA GLY A 1 -11.16 15.64 -75.09
C GLY A 1 -9.77 15.27 -74.64
N ASP A 2 -8.75 15.72 -75.39
CA ASP A 2 -7.34 15.55 -75.05
C ASP A 2 -7.09 16.29 -73.71
N THR A 3 -6.72 15.57 -72.66
CA THR A 3 -6.15 16.12 -71.48
C THR A 3 -4.69 16.43 -71.83
N GLU A 4 -4.38 17.71 -72.11
CA GLU A 4 -3.01 18.20 -72.15
C GLU A 4 -2.32 17.78 -70.86
N LEU A 5 -1.37 16.88 -70.99
CA LEU A 5 -0.45 16.52 -69.90
C LEU A 5 0.41 17.77 -69.60
N ASP A 6 0.12 18.40 -68.47
CA ASP A 6 0.94 19.50 -67.95
C ASP A 6 2.35 18.95 -67.62
N VAL A 7 3.27 19.17 -68.57
CA VAL A 7 4.67 18.67 -68.50
C VAL A 7 5.40 19.28 -67.29
N ASP A 8 4.99 20.44 -66.82
CA ASP A 8 5.57 21.11 -65.68
C ASP A 8 5.05 20.55 -64.33
N ALA A 9 3.89 19.89 -64.33
CA ALA A 9 3.36 19.24 -63.13
C ALA A 9 4.13 17.95 -62.76
N TYR A 10 4.73 17.25 -63.73
CA TYR A 10 5.43 15.99 -63.46
C TYR A 10 6.65 16.12 -62.53
N PRO A 11 7.59 17.09 -62.66
CA PRO A 11 8.68 17.33 -61.75
C PRO A 11 8.21 17.65 -60.32
N GLN A 12 7.13 18.45 -60.19
CA GLN A 12 6.52 18.78 -58.90
C GLN A 12 5.90 17.56 -58.22
N LEU A 13 5.15 16.75 -58.97
CA LEU A 13 4.56 15.49 -58.48
C LEU A 13 5.65 14.50 -58.03
N LYS A 14 6.75 14.39 -58.76
CA LYS A 14 7.88 13.52 -58.42
C LYS A 14 8.58 14.01 -57.15
N ALA A 15 8.82 15.30 -57.00
CA ALA A 15 9.40 15.89 -55.82
C ALA A 15 8.50 15.71 -54.58
N ASN A 16 7.18 15.89 -54.76
CA ASN A 16 6.20 15.64 -53.69
C ASN A 16 6.18 14.17 -53.29
N LEU A 17 6.25 13.23 -54.24
CA LEU A 17 6.28 11.80 -53.99
C LEU A 17 7.51 11.42 -53.16
N GLU A 18 8.70 11.90 -53.50
CA GLU A 18 9.91 11.66 -52.76
C GLU A 18 9.89 12.27 -51.33
N SER A 19 9.33 13.47 -51.20
CA SER A 19 9.11 14.11 -49.89
C SER A 19 8.16 13.29 -49.02
N VAL A 20 7.07 12.79 -49.58
CA VAL A 20 6.11 11.93 -48.88
C VAL A 20 6.73 10.59 -48.48
N LYS A 21 7.52 9.95 -49.35
CA LYS A 21 8.26 8.72 -49.00
C LYS A 21 9.20 8.92 -47.82
N THR A 22 10.01 9.99 -47.86
CA THR A 22 10.92 10.33 -46.75
C THR A 22 10.17 10.57 -45.43
N LYS A 23 9.02 11.25 -45.48
CA LYS A 23 8.17 11.44 -44.31
C LYS A 23 7.59 10.12 -43.78
N ILE A 24 7.20 9.22 -44.66
CA ILE A 24 6.72 7.89 -44.29
C ILE A 24 7.81 7.08 -43.61
N GLU A 25 9.04 7.07 -44.16
CA GLU A 25 10.18 6.38 -43.55
C GLU A 25 10.51 6.93 -42.15
N ASP A 26 10.52 8.26 -41.99
CA ASP A 26 10.72 8.91 -40.71
C ASP A 26 9.63 8.57 -39.69
N LEU A 27 8.38 8.50 -40.13
CA LEU A 27 7.26 8.09 -39.28
C LEU A 27 7.38 6.63 -38.85
N PHE A 28 7.74 5.71 -39.74
CA PHE A 28 7.98 4.31 -39.39
C PHE A 28 9.12 4.16 -38.39
N LYS A 29 10.21 4.92 -38.56
CA LYS A 29 11.35 4.93 -37.62
C LYS A 29 10.94 5.45 -36.24
N LYS A 30 10.14 6.52 -36.18
CA LYS A 30 9.55 7.06 -34.93
C LYS A 30 8.60 6.07 -34.28
N MET A 31 7.75 5.39 -35.05
CA MET A 31 6.87 4.35 -34.52
C MET A 31 7.63 3.18 -33.91
N GLY A 32 8.67 2.69 -34.58
CA GLY A 32 9.52 1.63 -34.04
C GLY A 32 10.25 2.03 -32.73
N SER A 33 10.71 3.29 -32.66
CA SER A 33 11.33 3.80 -31.43
C SER A 33 10.31 3.99 -30.29
N GLN A 34 9.07 4.39 -30.59
CA GLN A 34 8.01 4.49 -29.57
C GLN A 34 7.66 3.13 -28.98
N GLU A 35 7.54 2.09 -29.81
CA GLU A 35 7.25 0.74 -29.34
C GLU A 35 8.39 0.20 -28.44
N THR A 36 9.63 0.44 -28.81
CA THR A 36 10.78 0.09 -27.98
C THR A 36 10.74 0.81 -26.64
N ILE A 37 10.45 2.11 -26.61
CA ILE A 37 10.33 2.89 -25.37
C ILE A 37 9.19 2.36 -24.49
N LYS A 38 8.03 2.05 -25.08
CA LYS A 38 6.88 1.47 -24.36
C LYS A 38 7.26 0.12 -23.72
N ASN A 39 7.93 -0.74 -24.46
CA ASN A 39 8.36 -2.06 -23.97
C ASN A 39 9.38 -1.93 -22.84
N ASN A 40 10.34 -1.01 -22.95
CA ASN A 40 11.31 -0.73 -21.89
C ASN A 40 10.63 -0.15 -20.63
N LEU A 41 9.68 0.75 -20.81
CA LEU A 41 8.89 1.29 -19.69
C LEU A 41 8.11 0.18 -18.98
N ARG A 42 7.40 -0.67 -19.75
CA ARG A 42 6.66 -1.82 -19.20
C ARG A 42 7.57 -2.79 -18.45
N ALA A 43 8.73 -3.10 -19.01
CA ALA A 43 9.72 -3.96 -18.35
C ALA A 43 10.22 -3.36 -17.02
N SER A 44 10.52 -2.05 -17.00
CA SER A 44 10.95 -1.34 -15.79
C SER A 44 9.85 -1.30 -14.72
N MET A 45 8.60 -1.08 -15.12
CA MET A 45 7.43 -1.09 -14.21
C MET A 45 7.20 -2.49 -13.61
N ARG A 46 7.31 -3.54 -14.42
CA ARG A 46 7.24 -4.94 -13.96
C ARG A 46 8.35 -5.25 -12.96
N LYS A 47 9.59 -4.91 -13.27
CA LYS A 47 10.73 -5.14 -12.38
C LYS A 47 10.54 -4.47 -11.02
N ARG A 48 10.07 -3.23 -11.01
CA ARG A 48 9.75 -2.53 -9.76
C ARG A 48 8.64 -3.24 -8.99
N ASN A 49 7.59 -3.68 -9.67
CA ASN A 49 6.49 -4.39 -9.00
C ASN A 49 6.95 -5.73 -8.41
N GLU A 50 7.84 -6.46 -9.10
CA GLU A 50 8.46 -7.68 -8.58
C GLU A 50 9.28 -7.44 -7.32
N LEU A 51 10.05 -6.35 -7.27
CA LEU A 51 10.83 -5.97 -6.08
C LEU A 51 9.92 -5.66 -4.88
N LEU A 52 8.84 -4.90 -5.11
CA LEU A 52 7.84 -4.62 -4.07
C LEU A 52 7.10 -5.88 -3.60
N ALA A 53 6.82 -6.81 -4.50
CA ALA A 53 6.22 -8.10 -4.14
C ALA A 53 7.20 -8.98 -3.35
N CYS A 54 8.48 -8.95 -3.67
CA CYS A 54 9.51 -9.66 -2.92
C CYS A 54 9.64 -9.11 -1.48
N GLU A 55 9.63 -7.77 -1.31
CA GLU A 55 9.59 -7.14 0.01
C GLU A 55 8.31 -7.55 0.78
N PHE A 56 7.17 -7.55 0.12
CA PHE A 56 5.90 -7.95 0.71
C PHE A 56 5.92 -9.41 1.19
N SER A 57 6.53 -10.33 0.44
CA SER A 57 6.64 -11.75 0.83
C SER A 57 7.47 -11.94 2.10
N ALA A 58 8.43 -11.06 2.40
CA ALA A 58 9.13 -11.08 3.68
C ALA A 58 8.17 -10.77 4.85
N TYR A 59 7.31 -9.74 4.69
CA TYR A 59 6.28 -9.44 5.70
C TYR A 59 5.26 -10.57 5.85
N GLU A 60 4.85 -11.24 4.76
CA GLU A 60 3.94 -12.40 4.85
C GLU A 60 4.54 -13.53 5.69
N SER A 61 5.85 -13.77 5.56
CA SER A 61 6.55 -14.79 6.35
C SER A 61 6.54 -14.47 7.84
N GLU A 62 6.78 -13.21 8.22
CA GLU A 62 6.70 -12.74 9.60
C GLU A 62 5.29 -12.85 10.16
N VAL A 63 4.29 -12.41 9.39
CA VAL A 63 2.88 -12.49 9.77
C VAL A 63 2.43 -13.93 9.96
N LYS A 64 2.91 -14.85 9.14
CA LYS A 64 2.62 -16.28 9.31
C LYS A 64 3.12 -16.80 10.65
N ALA A 65 4.36 -16.47 11.04
CA ALA A 65 4.93 -16.85 12.33
C ALA A 65 4.12 -16.28 13.52
N ILE A 66 3.66 -15.03 13.40
CA ILE A 66 2.78 -14.39 14.41
C ILE A 66 1.46 -15.16 14.52
N ASN A 67 0.80 -15.44 13.41
CA ASN A 67 -0.50 -16.12 13.39
C ASN A 67 -0.41 -17.56 13.91
N GLU A 68 0.73 -18.23 13.75
CA GLU A 68 0.97 -19.57 14.29
C GLU A 68 1.23 -19.57 15.80
N SER A 69 1.78 -18.47 16.33
CA SER A 69 2.14 -18.38 17.76
C SER A 69 1.00 -17.94 18.67
N GLN A 70 -0.05 -17.28 18.12
CA GLN A 70 -1.16 -16.69 18.90
C GLN A 70 -2.50 -16.98 18.23
N PRO A 71 -3.25 -18.01 18.71
CA PRO A 71 -4.53 -18.39 18.09
C PRO A 71 -5.62 -17.30 18.17
N GLU A 72 -5.60 -16.46 19.20
CA GLU A 72 -6.56 -15.39 19.42
C GLU A 72 -6.31 -14.16 18.54
N LEU A 73 -5.07 -13.99 18.06
CA LEU A 73 -4.62 -12.86 17.24
C LEU A 73 -4.36 -13.32 15.82
N SER A 74 -4.94 -12.65 14.84
CA SER A 74 -4.59 -12.87 13.45
C SER A 74 -4.29 -11.55 12.74
N VAL A 75 -3.23 -11.56 11.96
CA VAL A 75 -2.81 -10.44 11.11
C VAL A 75 -3.02 -10.85 9.66
N GLU A 76 -3.72 -10.02 8.91
CA GLU A 76 -3.92 -10.21 7.48
C GLU A 76 -3.23 -9.08 6.71
N LEU A 77 -2.45 -9.45 5.70
CA LEU A 77 -1.80 -8.52 4.80
C LEU A 77 -2.43 -8.58 3.41
N THR A 78 -2.56 -7.42 2.78
CA THR A 78 -2.97 -7.34 1.38
C THR A 78 -2.00 -6.43 0.63
N PHE A 79 -1.31 -6.98 -0.37
CA PHE A 79 -0.37 -6.24 -1.20
C PHE A 79 -1.06 -5.07 -1.90
N LYS A 80 -0.58 -3.85 -1.68
CA LYS A 80 -1.17 -2.61 -2.22
C LYS A 80 -2.68 -2.50 -1.95
N GLY A 81 -3.10 -2.99 -0.78
CA GLY A 81 -4.51 -3.16 -0.43
C GLY A 81 -5.18 -1.93 0.17
N ASP A 82 -4.43 -0.88 0.54
CA ASP A 82 -5.01 0.34 1.13
C ASP A 82 -5.65 1.23 0.05
N LYS A 83 -6.90 0.87 -0.28
CA LYS A 83 -7.69 1.57 -1.31
C LYS A 83 -8.08 2.98 -0.90
N ASP A 84 -8.23 3.25 0.39
CA ASP A 84 -8.53 4.59 0.89
C ASP A 84 -7.33 5.51 0.74
N ALA A 85 -6.13 5.03 1.10
CA ALA A 85 -4.89 5.77 0.85
C ALA A 85 -4.67 6.01 -0.65
N PHE A 86 -4.91 5.02 -1.50
CA PHE A 86 -4.80 5.21 -2.96
C PHE A 86 -5.83 6.23 -3.48
N ARG A 87 -7.06 6.23 -2.96
CA ARG A 87 -8.09 7.23 -3.30
C ARG A 87 -7.65 8.66 -2.95
N GLU A 88 -7.02 8.86 -1.79
CA GLU A 88 -6.45 10.17 -1.42
C GLU A 88 -5.26 10.56 -2.32
N LEU A 89 -4.42 9.60 -2.72
CA LEU A 89 -3.36 9.84 -3.70
C LEU A 89 -3.93 10.27 -5.05
N LEU A 90 -5.01 9.63 -5.53
CA LEU A 90 -5.73 10.01 -6.76
C LEU A 90 -6.34 11.41 -6.65
N LYS A 91 -6.93 11.76 -5.49
CA LYS A 91 -7.50 13.08 -5.22
C LYS A 91 -6.44 14.18 -5.33
N ASN A 92 -5.28 13.94 -4.76
CA ASN A 92 -4.17 14.89 -4.80
C ASN A 92 -3.57 15.03 -6.22
N ALA A 93 -3.36 13.90 -6.92
CA ALA A 93 -2.81 13.88 -8.27
C ALA A 93 -3.74 14.56 -9.30
N PHE A 94 -5.04 14.35 -9.16
CA PHE A 94 -6.05 14.88 -10.09
C PHE A 94 -6.75 16.13 -9.57
N ARG A 95 -6.12 16.89 -8.66
CA ARG A 95 -6.65 18.17 -8.21
C ARG A 95 -6.85 19.11 -9.40
N GLY A 96 -8.05 19.73 -9.48
CA GLY A 96 -8.43 20.65 -10.56
C GLY A 96 -8.99 19.94 -11.82
N SER A 97 -9.03 18.60 -11.88
CA SER A 97 -9.66 17.89 -12.99
C SER A 97 -11.19 17.79 -12.87
N ASN A 98 -11.78 18.22 -11.76
CA ASN A 98 -13.20 18.07 -11.42
C ASN A 98 -13.68 16.59 -11.36
N LEU A 99 -12.75 15.65 -11.15
CA LEU A 99 -13.06 14.25 -10.99
C LEU A 99 -13.83 14.03 -9.67
N LYS A 100 -15.06 13.53 -9.76
CA LYS A 100 -15.93 13.27 -8.60
C LYS A 100 -15.38 12.14 -7.73
N ASP A 101 -15.73 12.16 -6.44
CA ASP A 101 -15.25 11.14 -5.49
C ASP A 101 -15.64 9.72 -5.88
N ALA A 102 -16.87 9.52 -6.32
CA ALA A 102 -17.33 8.23 -6.84
C ALA A 102 -16.44 7.67 -7.97
N LYS A 103 -15.93 8.53 -8.86
CA LYS A 103 -15.02 8.12 -9.93
C LYS A 103 -13.63 7.76 -9.40
N ARG A 104 -13.11 8.50 -8.40
CA ARG A 104 -11.86 8.16 -7.71
C ARG A 104 -11.98 6.82 -6.98
N GLN A 105 -13.12 6.57 -6.35
CA GLN A 105 -13.42 5.28 -5.73
C GLN A 105 -13.38 4.16 -6.77
N MET A 106 -14.11 4.28 -7.88
CA MET A 106 -14.09 3.29 -8.96
C MET A 106 -12.67 3.06 -9.51
N LEU A 107 -11.86 4.12 -9.66
CA LEU A 107 -10.46 3.97 -10.08
C LEU A 107 -9.64 3.22 -9.02
N SER A 108 -9.79 3.53 -7.72
CA SER A 108 -9.05 2.83 -6.66
C SER A 108 -9.45 1.37 -6.50
N GLU A 109 -10.68 0.99 -6.85
CA GLU A 109 -11.16 -0.39 -6.86
C GLU A 109 -10.60 -1.19 -8.05
N ASN A 110 -10.48 -0.56 -9.23
CA ASN A 110 -10.07 -1.21 -10.47
C ASN A 110 -8.55 -1.20 -10.73
N PHE A 111 -7.81 -0.33 -10.05
CA PHE A 111 -6.35 -0.24 -10.15
C PHE A 111 -5.71 -0.44 -8.78
N THR A 112 -4.55 -1.08 -8.76
CA THR A 112 -3.81 -1.32 -7.51
C THR A 112 -2.99 -0.10 -7.09
N ASP A 113 -2.47 0.65 -8.06
CA ASP A 113 -1.59 1.80 -7.86
C ASP A 113 -1.48 2.66 -9.12
N PHE A 114 -0.65 3.71 -9.06
CA PHE A 114 -0.35 4.53 -10.23
C PHE A 114 0.40 3.79 -11.34
N LEU A 115 1.18 2.75 -11.03
CA LEU A 115 1.85 1.96 -12.08
C LEU A 115 0.81 1.29 -12.98
N ALA A 116 -0.20 0.65 -12.38
CA ALA A 116 -1.28 0.02 -13.12
C ALA A 116 -2.11 1.03 -13.92
N LEU A 117 -2.34 2.22 -13.36
CA LEU A 117 -3.08 3.30 -14.02
C LEU A 117 -2.29 3.89 -15.20
N VAL A 118 -0.99 4.10 -15.04
CA VAL A 118 -0.08 4.59 -16.10
C VAL A 118 0.05 3.55 -17.21
N ASP A 119 0.17 2.26 -16.85
CA ASP A 119 0.21 1.16 -17.83
C ASP A 119 -1.06 1.16 -18.71
N ASP A 120 -2.25 1.22 -18.09
CA ASP A 120 -3.51 1.28 -18.83
C ASP A 120 -3.56 2.49 -19.77
N ILE A 121 -3.25 3.70 -19.28
CA ILE A 121 -3.45 4.95 -20.04
C ILE A 121 -2.40 5.17 -21.11
N ILE A 122 -1.12 4.84 -20.83
CA ILE A 122 -0.01 5.10 -21.77
C ILE A 122 0.24 3.91 -22.69
N LEU A 123 0.12 2.69 -22.20
CA LEU A 123 0.52 1.49 -22.92
C LEU A 123 -0.66 0.73 -23.54
N ASP A 124 -1.85 0.79 -22.92
CA ASP A 124 -3.05 0.08 -23.36
C ASP A 124 -4.19 1.02 -23.82
N ASP A 125 -3.85 2.27 -24.16
CA ASP A 125 -4.77 3.30 -24.67
C ASP A 125 -5.98 3.60 -23.75
N GLY A 126 -5.81 3.34 -22.44
CA GLY A 126 -6.80 3.65 -21.41
C GLY A 126 -8.05 2.79 -21.45
N LYS A 127 -7.96 1.54 -21.85
CA LYS A 127 -9.12 0.65 -22.00
C LYS A 127 -9.98 0.55 -20.74
N LYS A 128 -9.34 0.34 -19.57
CA LYS A 128 -10.05 0.24 -18.29
C LYS A 128 -10.53 1.60 -17.81
N CYS A 129 -9.70 2.63 -17.95
CA CYS A 129 -10.08 3.99 -17.59
C CYS A 129 -11.28 4.51 -18.38
N LYS A 130 -11.33 4.28 -19.69
CA LYS A 130 -12.46 4.68 -20.55
C LYS A 130 -13.78 3.99 -20.21
N ALA A 131 -13.72 2.79 -19.58
CA ALA A 131 -14.91 2.12 -19.07
C ALA A 131 -15.47 2.78 -17.79
N ILE A 132 -14.63 3.51 -17.06
CA ILE A 132 -14.98 4.16 -15.79
C ILE A 132 -15.30 5.64 -16.00
N LEU A 133 -14.51 6.32 -16.80
CA LEU A 133 -14.53 7.77 -16.99
C LEU A 133 -15.26 8.14 -18.29
N SER A 134 -15.93 9.29 -18.29
CA SER A 134 -16.40 9.93 -19.52
C SER A 134 -15.20 10.38 -20.36
N GLU A 135 -15.42 10.63 -21.65
CA GLU A 135 -14.36 11.06 -22.58
C GLU A 135 -13.63 12.33 -22.11
N ASN A 136 -14.37 13.32 -21.59
CA ASN A 136 -13.81 14.55 -21.04
C ASN A 136 -12.98 14.29 -19.75
N GLU A 137 -13.49 13.46 -18.84
CA GLU A 137 -12.77 13.09 -17.61
C GLU A 137 -11.48 12.31 -17.95
N PHE A 138 -11.59 11.37 -18.89
CA PHE A 138 -10.44 10.61 -19.36
C PHE A 138 -9.37 11.51 -19.98
N GLY A 139 -9.77 12.47 -20.84
CA GLY A 139 -8.83 13.44 -21.42
C GLY A 139 -8.03 14.21 -20.36
N LYS A 140 -8.70 14.73 -19.32
CA LYS A 140 -8.06 15.45 -18.21
C LYS A 140 -7.15 14.56 -17.39
N VAL A 141 -7.57 13.34 -17.09
CA VAL A 141 -6.76 12.36 -16.34
C VAL A 141 -5.52 11.99 -17.14
N LYS A 142 -5.68 11.71 -18.45
CA LYS A 142 -4.57 11.41 -19.35
C LYS A 142 -3.55 12.55 -19.43
N GLU A 143 -4.01 13.79 -19.57
CA GLU A 143 -3.15 14.99 -19.59
C GLU A 143 -2.33 15.11 -18.28
N LYS A 144 -2.98 14.94 -17.12
CA LYS A 144 -2.32 14.97 -15.82
C LYS A 144 -1.28 13.86 -15.69
N ILE A 145 -1.59 12.65 -16.12
CA ILE A 145 -0.65 11.52 -16.10
C ILE A 145 0.54 11.79 -17.01
N LEU A 146 0.33 12.26 -18.24
CA LEU A 146 1.41 12.54 -19.17
C LEU A 146 2.33 13.67 -18.68
N SER A 147 1.79 14.69 -18.02
CA SER A 147 2.58 15.80 -17.48
C SER A 147 3.37 15.44 -16.20
N GLN A 148 2.95 14.42 -15.44
CA GLN A 148 3.51 14.11 -14.12
C GLN A 148 3.85 12.61 -13.93
N TYR A 149 3.91 11.81 -15.00
CA TYR A 149 4.04 10.36 -14.88
C TYR A 149 5.25 9.93 -14.03
N GLY A 150 6.38 10.60 -14.16
CA GLY A 150 7.60 10.29 -13.41
C GLY A 150 7.47 10.50 -11.89
N GLU A 151 6.62 11.44 -11.46
CA GLU A 151 6.28 11.63 -10.05
C GLU A 151 5.24 10.60 -9.59
N LEU A 152 4.21 10.40 -10.40
CA LEU A 152 3.09 9.52 -10.04
C LEU A 152 3.52 8.07 -9.89
N ILE A 153 4.37 7.54 -10.77
CA ILE A 153 4.86 6.16 -10.66
C ILE A 153 5.70 5.92 -9.40
N ARG A 154 6.26 6.97 -8.78
CA ARG A 154 6.99 6.85 -7.51
C ARG A 154 6.08 6.76 -6.29
N LYS A 155 4.83 7.20 -6.40
CA LYS A 155 3.86 7.12 -5.29
C LYS A 155 3.41 5.68 -5.12
N LEU A 156 3.64 5.14 -3.92
CA LEU A 156 3.26 3.78 -3.58
C LEU A 156 1.86 3.77 -2.96
N THR A 157 1.06 2.82 -3.35
CA THR A 157 -0.13 2.45 -2.59
C THR A 157 0.34 1.59 -1.42
N PRO A 158 0.02 1.95 -0.17
CA PRO A 158 0.41 1.16 0.99
C PRO A 158 -0.21 -0.25 0.96
N ASN A 159 0.49 -1.19 1.57
CA ASN A 159 -0.09 -2.48 1.89
C ASN A 159 -1.17 -2.29 2.95
N LYS A 160 -2.24 -3.08 2.89
CA LYS A 160 -3.27 -3.07 3.93
C LYS A 160 -2.89 -4.09 4.99
N VAL A 161 -2.92 -3.65 6.24
CA VAL A 161 -2.73 -4.51 7.42
C VAL A 161 -4.05 -4.52 8.18
N GLU A 162 -4.62 -5.68 8.41
CA GLU A 162 -5.81 -5.85 9.25
C GLU A 162 -5.46 -6.80 10.39
N ILE A 163 -5.65 -6.33 11.61
CA ILE A 163 -5.45 -7.12 12.83
C ILE A 163 -6.83 -7.52 13.33
N LYS A 164 -7.02 -8.82 13.55
CA LYS A 164 -8.20 -9.39 14.16
C LYS A 164 -7.83 -9.99 15.51
N TYR A 165 -8.70 -9.79 16.47
CA TYR A 165 -8.60 -10.35 17.81
C TYR A 165 -9.90 -11.09 18.09
N HIS A 166 -9.83 -12.37 18.49
CA HIS A 166 -11.00 -13.24 18.61
C HIS A 166 -11.92 -13.21 17.38
N GLY A 167 -11.34 -13.19 16.18
CA GLY A 167 -12.05 -13.22 14.90
C GLY A 167 -12.71 -11.90 14.47
N LYS A 168 -12.62 -10.82 15.28
CA LYS A 168 -13.16 -9.50 14.95
C LYS A 168 -12.01 -8.52 14.68
N LEU A 169 -12.24 -7.56 13.77
CA LEU A 169 -11.27 -6.49 13.52
C LEU A 169 -10.93 -5.73 14.81
N LEU A 170 -9.65 -5.48 15.05
CA LEU A 170 -9.17 -4.80 16.26
C LEU A 170 -9.88 -3.46 16.52
N LYS A 171 -10.16 -2.71 15.46
CA LYS A 171 -10.89 -1.43 15.54
C LYS A 171 -12.34 -1.54 16.08
N GLN A 172 -12.92 -2.74 16.09
CA GLN A 172 -14.28 -3.00 16.58
C GLN A 172 -14.31 -3.37 18.07
N HIS A 173 -13.14 -3.55 18.67
CA HIS A 173 -12.99 -3.86 20.08
C HIS A 173 -12.95 -2.60 20.95
N SER A 174 -13.23 -2.78 22.26
CA SER A 174 -13.05 -1.72 23.26
C SER A 174 -11.57 -1.29 23.35
N LEU A 175 -11.30 -0.14 23.95
CA LEU A 175 -9.93 0.36 24.12
C LEU A 175 -9.07 -0.66 24.89
N GLY A 176 -9.59 -1.21 25.99
CA GLY A 176 -8.91 -2.21 26.80
C GLY A 176 -8.60 -3.50 26.03
N GLN A 177 -9.56 -4.02 25.24
CA GLN A 177 -9.31 -5.19 24.40
C GLN A 177 -8.26 -4.94 23.31
N ARG A 178 -8.22 -3.71 22.76
CA ARG A 178 -7.16 -3.35 21.80
C ARG A 178 -5.79 -3.31 22.47
N ALA A 179 -5.71 -2.76 23.68
CA ALA A 179 -4.47 -2.72 24.46
C ALA A 179 -3.99 -4.15 24.77
N SER A 180 -4.88 -5.04 25.21
CA SER A 180 -4.55 -6.45 25.45
C SER A 180 -4.00 -7.15 24.21
N ALA A 181 -4.66 -6.98 23.05
CA ALA A 181 -4.20 -7.54 21.79
C ALA A 181 -2.80 -7.04 21.39
N LEU A 182 -2.49 -5.75 21.65
CA LEU A 182 -1.16 -5.19 21.40
C LEU A 182 -0.10 -5.75 22.34
N VAL A 183 -0.42 -5.94 23.62
CA VAL A 183 0.50 -6.60 24.58
C VAL A 183 0.79 -8.03 24.13
N LEU A 184 -0.23 -8.80 23.80
CA LEU A 184 -0.05 -10.16 23.28
C LEU A 184 0.80 -10.16 22.00
N PHE A 185 0.58 -9.20 21.11
CA PHE A 185 1.40 -9.06 19.89
C PHE A 185 2.87 -8.79 20.18
N ILE A 186 3.17 -7.94 21.17
CA ILE A 186 4.55 -7.67 21.62
C ILE A 186 5.19 -8.93 22.22
N LEU A 187 4.42 -9.70 22.99
CA LEU A 187 4.89 -10.94 23.61
C LEU A 187 5.15 -12.07 22.60
N THR A 188 4.60 -12.00 21.38
CA THR A 188 4.90 -12.99 20.32
C THR A 188 6.32 -12.86 19.77
N LYS A 189 6.88 -11.65 19.81
CA LYS A 189 8.24 -11.40 19.35
C LYS A 189 9.23 -11.80 20.44
N SER A 190 9.89 -12.93 20.28
CA SER A 190 10.95 -13.42 21.19
C SER A 190 12.29 -12.62 21.05
N GLU A 191 12.26 -11.43 20.46
CA GLU A 191 13.44 -10.60 20.20
C GLU A 191 13.79 -9.64 21.36
N ASN A 192 12.91 -9.54 22.36
CA ASN A 192 13.09 -8.61 23.46
C ASN A 192 13.62 -9.35 24.69
N ASP A 193 14.76 -8.93 25.20
CA ASP A 193 15.32 -9.43 26.48
C ASP A 193 14.59 -8.84 27.69
N VAL A 194 14.07 -7.61 27.56
CA VAL A 194 13.38 -6.87 28.62
C VAL A 194 12.15 -6.18 28.09
N ILE A 195 11.02 -6.33 28.79
CA ILE A 195 9.77 -5.61 28.49
C ILE A 195 9.35 -4.81 29.71
N ILE A 196 9.18 -3.50 29.55
CA ILE A 196 8.72 -2.59 30.60
C ILE A 196 7.27 -2.22 30.29
N ILE A 197 6.37 -2.43 31.25
CA ILE A 197 4.94 -2.12 31.14
C ILE A 197 4.57 -1.17 32.27
N ASP A 198 4.11 0.03 31.88
CA ASP A 198 3.67 1.06 32.81
C ASP A 198 2.13 1.09 32.89
N GLN A 199 1.62 0.93 34.09
CA GLN A 199 0.20 1.02 34.45
C GLN A 199 -0.75 0.28 33.48
N PRO A 200 -0.57 -1.03 33.23
CA PRO A 200 -1.43 -1.77 32.30
C PRO A 200 -2.90 -1.78 32.73
N GLU A 201 -3.17 -1.60 34.01
CA GLU A 201 -4.53 -1.56 34.56
C GLU A 201 -5.35 -0.35 34.12
N ASP A 202 -4.73 0.74 33.69
CA ASP A 202 -5.45 1.94 33.26
C ASP A 202 -6.13 1.74 31.88
N ASP A 203 -5.53 0.95 31.03
CA ASP A 203 -5.97 0.74 29.66
C ASP A 203 -6.56 -0.66 29.42
N LEU A 204 -6.33 -1.62 30.31
CA LEU A 204 -6.76 -3.00 30.14
C LEU A 204 -8.01 -3.32 30.95
N ASP A 205 -8.96 -4.06 30.35
CA ASP A 205 -10.09 -4.64 31.09
C ASP A 205 -9.57 -5.70 32.08
N ASN A 206 -9.93 -5.57 33.36
CA ASN A 206 -9.45 -6.44 34.44
C ASN A 206 -9.58 -7.93 34.11
N LYS A 207 -10.65 -8.37 33.48
CA LYS A 207 -10.85 -9.77 33.13
C LYS A 207 -9.85 -10.25 32.09
N VAL A 208 -9.56 -9.43 31.09
CA VAL A 208 -8.62 -9.77 29.99
C VAL A 208 -7.18 -9.73 30.48
N ILE A 209 -6.84 -8.80 31.43
CA ILE A 209 -5.52 -8.78 32.07
C ILE A 209 -5.22 -10.16 32.70
N TYR A 210 -6.19 -10.71 33.42
CA TYR A 210 -5.94 -11.93 34.19
C TYR A 210 -5.92 -13.19 33.31
N ASP A 211 -6.85 -13.31 32.39
CA ASP A 211 -7.05 -14.55 31.65
C ASP A 211 -6.01 -14.76 30.53
N GLU A 212 -5.54 -13.68 29.91
CA GLU A 212 -4.69 -13.77 28.74
C GLU A 212 -3.30 -13.16 28.93
N VAL A 213 -3.20 -11.91 29.40
CA VAL A 213 -1.93 -11.19 29.48
C VAL A 213 -1.03 -11.78 30.58
N ILE A 214 -1.56 -12.01 31.79
CA ILE A 214 -0.80 -12.58 32.90
C ILE A 214 -0.35 -13.99 32.57
N LYS A 215 -1.20 -14.80 31.93
CA LYS A 215 -0.82 -16.14 31.49
C LYS A 215 0.35 -16.08 30.49
N ALA A 216 0.24 -15.23 29.46
CA ALA A 216 1.30 -15.06 28.46
C ALA A 216 2.63 -14.58 29.08
N ILE A 217 2.55 -13.68 30.08
CA ILE A 217 3.74 -13.23 30.84
C ILE A 217 4.38 -14.38 31.60
N ARG A 218 3.58 -15.18 32.35
CA ARG A 218 4.09 -16.33 33.11
C ARG A 218 4.76 -17.37 32.21
N ASP A 219 4.22 -17.61 31.03
CA ASP A 219 4.78 -18.56 30.07
C ASP A 219 6.11 -18.06 29.48
N LYS A 220 6.35 -16.75 29.46
CA LYS A 220 7.54 -16.10 28.86
C LYS A 220 8.56 -15.59 29.86
N LYS A 221 8.26 -15.52 31.16
CA LYS A 221 9.15 -14.90 32.17
C LYS A 221 10.47 -15.63 32.42
N THR A 222 10.58 -16.87 31.92
CA THR A 222 11.85 -17.63 31.93
C THR A 222 12.84 -17.10 30.88
N ASP A 223 12.33 -16.52 29.80
CA ASP A 223 13.12 -16.11 28.65
C ASP A 223 13.23 -14.58 28.54
N ILE A 224 12.26 -13.86 29.11
CA ILE A 224 12.14 -12.39 29.01
C ILE A 224 12.01 -11.81 30.42
N GLN A 225 12.78 -10.76 30.72
CA GLN A 225 12.60 -9.99 31.96
C GLN A 225 11.43 -9.01 31.80
N PHE A 226 10.46 -9.10 32.72
CA PHE A 226 9.36 -8.15 32.82
C PHE A 226 9.56 -7.17 33.96
N ILE A 227 9.33 -5.89 33.70
CA ILE A 227 9.33 -4.82 34.69
C ILE A 227 7.97 -4.11 34.63
N PHE A 228 7.22 -4.14 35.72
CA PHE A 228 5.93 -3.48 35.81
C PHE A 228 6.00 -2.29 36.79
N ALA A 229 5.50 -1.13 36.35
CA ALA A 229 5.06 -0.08 37.22
C ALA A 229 3.53 -0.20 37.34
N THR A 230 3.01 -0.47 38.55
CA THR A 230 1.58 -0.74 38.74
C THR A 230 1.12 -0.35 40.15
N HIS A 231 -0.10 0.10 40.27
CA HIS A 231 -0.81 0.28 41.54
C HIS A 231 -1.77 -0.89 41.86
N ASN A 232 -1.90 -1.87 40.93
CA ASN A 232 -2.76 -3.04 41.11
C ASN A 232 -1.96 -4.21 41.72
N ALA A 233 -2.20 -4.51 42.99
CA ALA A 233 -1.51 -5.58 43.71
C ALA A 233 -1.74 -6.99 43.09
N ASN A 234 -2.77 -7.17 42.27
CA ASN A 234 -3.01 -8.45 41.62
C ASN A 234 -2.00 -8.76 40.52
N ILE A 235 -1.43 -7.77 39.86
CA ILE A 235 -0.44 -7.99 38.79
C ILE A 235 0.80 -8.74 39.31
N PRO A 236 1.51 -8.28 40.37
CA PRO A 236 2.64 -9.01 40.87
C PRO A 236 2.28 -10.36 41.50
N VAL A 237 1.11 -10.49 42.15
CA VAL A 237 0.66 -11.73 42.77
C VAL A 237 0.31 -12.80 41.72
N LEU A 238 -0.52 -12.45 40.75
CA LEU A 238 -0.92 -13.38 39.70
C LEU A 238 0.17 -13.65 38.66
N GLY A 239 1.03 -12.65 38.41
CA GLY A 239 2.22 -12.77 37.55
C GLY A 239 3.35 -13.56 38.19
N ASP A 240 3.23 -13.92 39.50
CA ASP A 240 4.26 -14.63 40.26
C ASP A 240 5.60 -13.89 40.15
N ALA A 241 5.61 -12.61 40.65
CA ALA A 241 6.75 -11.71 40.56
C ALA A 241 7.88 -12.17 41.52
N GLU A 242 9.11 -12.27 41.03
CA GLU A 242 10.29 -12.64 41.79
C GLU A 242 10.76 -11.50 42.71
N LYS A 243 10.41 -10.24 42.36
CA LYS A 243 10.79 -9.06 43.14
C LYS A 243 9.70 -8.00 43.10
N ILE A 244 9.37 -7.47 44.28
CA ILE A 244 8.44 -6.33 44.43
C ILE A 244 9.18 -5.19 45.10
N VAL A 245 9.08 -3.98 44.55
CA VAL A 245 9.59 -2.76 45.11
C VAL A 245 8.42 -1.82 45.38
N ALA A 246 8.17 -1.51 46.65
CA ALA A 246 7.16 -0.51 47.01
C ALA A 246 7.82 0.89 47.00
N ALA A 247 7.17 1.83 46.29
CA ALA A 247 7.53 3.23 46.29
C ALA A 247 6.58 4.01 47.22
N GLU A 248 7.13 4.68 48.23
CA GLU A 248 6.34 5.52 49.13
C GLU A 248 6.77 6.99 48.99
N TYR A 249 5.80 7.88 48.94
CA TYR A 249 6.05 9.30 48.97
C TYR A 249 6.11 9.75 50.45
N SER A 250 7.25 10.26 50.91
CA SER A 250 7.36 10.93 52.18
C SER A 250 7.46 12.43 51.95
N GLU A 251 6.48 13.18 52.48
CA GLU A 251 6.63 14.63 52.62
C GLU A 251 7.76 14.89 53.63
N GLY A 252 8.89 15.45 53.12
CA GLY A 252 10.03 15.83 53.92
C GLY A 252 9.83 17.13 54.67
#